data_7fc42c254121067d62ab23bc95202528
#
_entry.id   7fc42c254121067d62ab23bc95202528
#
_cell.length_a   1.000
_cell.length_b   1.000
_cell.length_c   1.000
_cell.angle_alpha   90.00
_cell.angle_beta   90.00
_cell.angle_gamma   90.00
#
_symmetry.space_group_name_H-M   'P 1'
#
loop_
_entity.id
_entity.type
_entity.pdbx_description
1 polymer ?
#
loop_
_entity_poly.entity_id
_entity_poly.type
_entity_poly.pdbx_seq_one_letter_code
_entity_poly.pdbx_strand_id
1 'polypeptide(L)'
;MAYIDGFVIPVPTAKKQAFIDFAREFDPIFLEYGATRVLECWGDDVPHGKQTDFYRAVAAKEDEAVLFSWIEWPDKATRDAGMKKVMEDPRMDPNTPGNPPMPFDGARMIFGGFTPVLEINA
;
A
#
# COMPACT_ATOMS: atom_id res chain seq x y z
N MET A 1 9.96 4.18 -18.52
CA MET A 1 9.87 5.02 -17.33
C MET A 1 9.07 4.32 -16.27
N ALA A 2 9.54 4.34 -15.05
CA ALA A 2 8.83 3.72 -13.93
C ALA A 2 7.47 4.40 -13.70
N TYR A 3 6.58 3.67 -13.08
CA TYR A 3 5.29 4.18 -12.63
C TYR A 3 5.10 3.73 -11.17
N ILE A 4 4.56 4.61 -10.33
CA ILE A 4 4.48 4.36 -8.89
C ILE A 4 3.02 4.41 -8.43
N ASP A 5 2.57 3.36 -7.77
CA ASP A 5 1.34 3.40 -6.98
C ASP A 5 1.74 3.71 -5.53
N GLY A 6 1.15 4.74 -4.94
CA GLY A 6 1.41 5.13 -3.57
C GLY A 6 0.18 4.96 -2.69
N PHE A 7 0.42 4.60 -1.43
CA PHE A 7 -0.64 4.33 -0.47
C PHE A 7 -0.30 4.96 0.88
N VAL A 8 -1.33 5.45 1.58
CA VAL A 8 -1.22 5.79 3.00
C VAL A 8 -2.33 5.02 3.71
N ILE A 9 -1.96 4.29 4.75
CA ILE A 9 -2.85 3.31 5.38
C ILE A 9 -2.82 3.48 6.90
N PRO A 10 -4.00 3.66 7.57
CA PRO A 10 -4.04 3.62 9.02
C PRO A 10 -4.10 2.16 9.48
N VAL A 11 -3.18 1.77 10.35
CA VAL A 11 -3.09 0.39 10.84
C VAL A 11 -3.05 0.41 12.37
N PRO A 12 -3.94 -0.33 13.05
CA PRO A 12 -3.85 -0.45 14.51
C PRO A 12 -2.44 -0.87 14.95
N THR A 13 -1.87 -0.14 15.89
CA THR A 13 -0.50 -0.41 16.37
C THR A 13 -0.37 -1.86 16.85
N ALA A 14 -1.40 -2.37 17.51
CA ALA A 14 -1.43 -3.76 18.00
C ALA A 14 -1.43 -4.79 16.86
N LYS A 15 -1.72 -4.38 15.64
CA LYS A 15 -1.77 -5.27 14.47
C LYS A 15 -0.56 -5.15 13.54
N LYS A 16 0.52 -4.54 14.02
CA LYS A 16 1.73 -4.36 13.21
C LYS A 16 2.23 -5.68 12.64
N GLN A 17 2.38 -6.70 13.48
CA GLN A 17 2.87 -8.01 13.02
C GLN A 17 1.87 -8.68 12.09
N ALA A 18 0.58 -8.58 12.38
CA ALA A 18 -0.46 -9.12 11.50
C ALA A 18 -0.41 -8.47 10.12
N PHE A 19 -0.15 -7.16 10.06
CA PHE A 19 0.02 -6.45 8.79
C PHE A 19 1.25 -6.95 8.04
N ILE A 20 2.39 -7.10 8.72
CA ILE A 20 3.62 -7.58 8.09
C ILE A 20 3.40 -8.98 7.50
N ASP A 21 2.76 -9.86 8.24
CA ASP A 21 2.46 -11.22 7.79
C ASP A 21 1.54 -11.22 6.58
N PHE A 22 0.51 -10.37 6.62
CA PHE A 22 -0.43 -10.20 5.51
C PHE A 22 0.29 -9.69 4.25
N ALA A 23 1.10 -8.65 4.39
CA ALA A 23 1.85 -8.07 3.27
C ALA A 23 2.85 -9.07 2.68
N ARG A 24 3.52 -9.84 3.56
CA ARG A 24 4.48 -10.85 3.11
C ARG A 24 3.81 -11.93 2.27
N GLU A 25 2.57 -12.26 2.59
CA GLU A 25 1.82 -13.27 1.84
C GLU A 25 1.28 -12.73 0.51
N PHE A 26 0.73 -11.51 0.51
CA PHE A 26 -0.02 -10.99 -0.64
C PHE A 26 0.77 -10.04 -1.54
N ASP A 27 1.74 -9.28 -1.05
CA ASP A 27 2.50 -8.35 -1.87
C ASP A 27 3.28 -9.02 -3.00
N PRO A 28 3.82 -10.26 -2.85
CA PRO A 28 4.47 -10.93 -3.97
C PRO A 28 3.59 -11.13 -5.20
N ILE A 29 2.27 -11.10 -5.03
CA ILE A 29 1.33 -11.25 -6.14
C ILE A 29 1.46 -10.08 -7.12
N PHE A 30 1.74 -8.87 -6.63
CA PHE A 30 2.01 -7.74 -7.52
C PHE A 30 3.23 -8.00 -8.41
N LEU A 31 4.26 -8.64 -7.86
CA LEU A 31 5.46 -9.00 -8.62
C LEU A 31 5.15 -10.03 -9.71
N GLU A 32 4.25 -10.98 -9.43
CA GLU A 32 3.81 -11.96 -10.43
C GLU A 32 3.16 -11.28 -11.63
N TYR A 33 2.51 -10.14 -11.42
CA TYR A 33 1.80 -9.41 -12.46
C TYR A 33 2.56 -8.21 -13.02
N GLY A 34 3.86 -8.13 -12.76
CA GLY A 34 4.75 -7.19 -13.44
C GLY A 34 5.32 -6.06 -12.63
N ALA A 35 4.97 -5.93 -11.35
CA ALA A 35 5.62 -4.96 -10.49
C ALA A 35 7.09 -5.33 -10.28
N THR A 36 7.95 -4.34 -10.13
CA THR A 36 9.38 -4.57 -9.92
C THR A 36 9.78 -4.50 -8.46
N ARG A 37 8.98 -3.82 -7.63
CA ARG A 37 9.31 -3.63 -6.22
C ARG A 37 8.07 -3.22 -5.43
N VAL A 38 7.97 -3.69 -4.18
CA VAL A 38 6.95 -3.24 -3.23
C VAL A 38 7.64 -2.90 -1.93
N LEU A 39 7.33 -1.73 -1.35
CA LEU A 39 7.80 -1.34 -0.02
C LEU A 39 6.62 -1.03 0.89
N GLU A 40 6.71 -1.56 2.10
CA GLU A 40 5.78 -1.28 3.19
C GLU A 40 6.57 -0.59 4.30
N CYS A 41 6.29 0.70 4.56
CA CYS A 41 7.06 1.49 5.49
C CYS A 41 6.20 1.92 6.68
N TRP A 42 6.55 1.42 7.85
CA TRP A 42 5.85 1.74 9.10
C TRP A 42 6.26 3.11 9.61
N GLY A 43 5.27 3.93 10.02
CA GLY A 43 5.53 5.27 10.54
C GLY A 43 6.46 5.24 11.76
N ASP A 44 7.56 5.97 11.67
CA ASP A 44 8.58 6.05 12.71
C ASP A 44 8.73 7.49 13.24
N ASP A 45 8.87 8.44 12.33
CA ASP A 45 9.01 9.85 12.67
C ASP A 45 8.02 10.65 11.84
N VAL A 46 6.75 10.59 12.23
CA VAL A 46 5.64 11.21 11.50
C VAL A 46 5.04 12.32 12.38
N PRO A 47 5.36 13.58 12.11
CA PRO A 47 4.88 14.68 12.96
C PRO A 47 3.41 15.00 12.71
N HIS A 48 2.76 15.50 13.77
CA HIS A 48 1.44 16.13 13.64
C HIS A 48 1.63 17.55 13.12
N GLY A 49 0.90 17.86 12.06
CA GLY A 49 0.93 19.19 11.45
C GLY A 49 -0.15 20.12 12.00
N LYS A 50 -0.10 21.39 11.59
CA LYS A 50 -1.11 22.36 11.96
C LYS A 50 -2.34 22.30 11.07
N GLN A 51 -2.15 22.30 9.75
CA GLN A 51 -3.26 22.26 8.79
C GLN A 51 -3.64 20.84 8.42
N THR A 52 -2.65 20.01 8.17
CA THR A 52 -2.85 18.59 7.86
C THR A 52 -1.60 17.80 8.20
N ASP A 53 -1.70 16.48 8.13
CA ASP A 53 -0.61 15.54 8.35
C ASP A 53 -1.03 14.18 7.81
N PHE A 54 -0.15 13.20 7.91
CA PHE A 54 -0.47 11.84 7.46
C PHE A 54 -1.65 11.24 8.24
N TYR A 55 -1.76 11.55 9.53
CA TYR A 55 -2.84 11.00 10.37
C TYR A 55 -4.21 11.48 9.92
N ARG A 56 -4.34 12.80 9.68
CA ARG A 56 -5.60 13.38 9.20
C ARG A 56 -5.97 12.91 7.81
N ALA A 57 -4.97 12.70 6.95
CA ALA A 57 -5.20 12.25 5.58
C ALA A 57 -5.97 10.92 5.53
N VAL A 58 -5.79 10.07 6.53
CA VAL A 58 -6.45 8.76 6.60
C VAL A 58 -7.39 8.64 7.80
N ALA A 59 -7.74 9.74 8.43
CA ALA A 59 -8.61 9.77 9.62
C ALA A 59 -8.15 8.76 10.67
N ALA A 60 -6.84 8.73 10.94
CA ALA A 60 -6.25 7.76 11.86
C ALA A 60 -6.76 7.97 13.29
N LYS A 61 -7.04 6.86 13.98
CA LYS A 61 -7.43 6.85 15.37
C LYS A 61 -6.18 6.91 16.26
N GLU A 62 -6.37 7.20 17.57
CA GLU A 62 -5.26 7.35 18.50
C GLU A 62 -4.40 6.08 18.63
N ASP A 63 -5.01 4.91 18.48
CA ASP A 63 -4.33 3.61 18.58
C ASP A 63 -3.79 3.11 17.24
N GLU A 64 -3.83 3.96 16.20
CA GLU A 64 -3.36 3.59 14.87
C GLU A 64 -2.07 4.31 14.51
N ALA A 65 -1.17 3.58 13.85
CA ALA A 65 -0.02 4.14 13.18
C ALA A 65 -0.37 4.40 11.71
N VAL A 66 0.46 5.17 11.03
CA VAL A 66 0.33 5.41 9.60
C VAL A 66 1.42 4.65 8.87
N LEU A 67 1.02 3.92 7.85
CA LEU A 67 1.93 3.17 6.99
C LEU A 67 1.99 3.85 5.63
N PHE A 68 3.21 4.02 5.12
CA PHE A 68 3.46 4.55 3.77
C PHE A 68 3.96 3.40 2.90
N SER A 69 3.25 3.16 1.80
CA SER A 69 3.51 2.01 0.95
C SER A 69 3.58 2.44 -0.50
N TRP A 70 4.43 1.78 -1.30
CA TRP A 70 4.37 1.98 -2.75
C TRP A 70 4.76 0.75 -3.52
N ILE A 71 4.25 0.72 -4.77
CA ILE A 71 4.53 -0.35 -5.73
C ILE A 71 5.19 0.31 -6.94
N GLU A 72 6.33 -0.23 -7.34
CA GLU A 72 7.07 0.25 -8.51
C GLU A 72 6.79 -0.67 -9.71
N TRP A 73 6.46 -0.05 -10.84
CA TRP A 73 6.21 -0.74 -12.11
C TRP A 73 7.19 -0.23 -13.17
N PRO A 74 7.55 -1.04 -14.18
CA PRO A 74 8.45 -0.57 -15.23
C PRO A 74 7.85 0.56 -16.08
N ASP A 75 6.51 0.56 -16.24
CA ASP A 75 5.78 1.57 -16.98
C ASP A 75 4.29 1.52 -16.63
N LYS A 76 3.53 2.51 -17.11
CA LYS A 76 2.10 2.60 -16.85
C LYS A 76 1.31 1.48 -17.51
N ALA A 77 1.69 1.06 -18.72
CA ALA A 77 0.97 0.00 -19.43
C ALA A 77 1.05 -1.32 -18.67
N THR A 78 2.23 -1.68 -18.16
CA THR A 78 2.43 -2.87 -17.32
C THR A 78 1.63 -2.75 -16.03
N ARG A 79 1.62 -1.58 -15.41
CA ARG A 79 0.84 -1.32 -14.19
C ARG A 79 -0.65 -1.51 -14.44
N ASP A 80 -1.19 -0.93 -15.51
CA ASP A 80 -2.61 -1.01 -15.79
C ASP A 80 -3.05 -2.46 -16.03
N ALA A 81 -2.27 -3.19 -16.82
CA ALA A 81 -2.53 -4.61 -17.07
C ALA A 81 -2.36 -5.47 -15.80
N GLY A 82 -1.30 -5.21 -15.04
CA GLY A 82 -1.00 -5.95 -13.82
C GLY A 82 -2.03 -5.72 -12.73
N MET A 83 -2.42 -4.47 -12.49
CA MET A 83 -3.43 -4.15 -11.48
C MET A 83 -4.79 -4.75 -11.84
N LYS A 84 -5.14 -4.78 -13.11
CA LYS A 84 -6.37 -5.44 -13.54
C LYS A 84 -6.35 -6.93 -13.16
N LYS A 85 -5.25 -7.61 -13.40
CA LYS A 85 -5.09 -9.02 -13.04
C LYS A 85 -5.10 -9.22 -11.52
N VAL A 86 -4.47 -8.33 -10.76
CA VAL A 86 -4.51 -8.36 -9.30
C VAL A 86 -5.94 -8.27 -8.80
N MET A 87 -6.73 -7.33 -9.34
CA MET A 87 -8.11 -7.13 -8.92
C MET A 87 -9.02 -8.31 -9.27
N GLU A 88 -8.65 -9.10 -10.29
CA GLU A 88 -9.38 -10.29 -10.72
C GLU A 88 -8.88 -11.58 -10.03
N ASP A 89 -7.75 -11.52 -9.32
CA ASP A 89 -7.14 -12.69 -8.69
C ASP A 89 -7.87 -13.01 -7.38
N PRO A 90 -8.45 -14.23 -7.24
CA PRO A 90 -9.17 -14.61 -6.02
C PRO A 90 -8.33 -14.54 -4.75
N ARG A 91 -7.00 -14.68 -4.85
CA ARG A 91 -6.10 -14.58 -3.69
C ARG A 91 -6.12 -13.17 -3.08
N MET A 92 -6.46 -12.14 -3.88
CA MET A 92 -6.48 -10.75 -3.46
C MET A 92 -7.88 -10.27 -3.04
N ASP A 93 -8.89 -11.12 -3.15
CA ASP A 93 -10.26 -10.79 -2.78
C ASP A 93 -10.51 -11.20 -1.33
N PRO A 94 -10.74 -10.25 -0.40
CA PRO A 94 -10.99 -10.58 0.99
C PRO A 94 -12.28 -11.38 1.20
N ASN A 95 -13.18 -11.40 0.22
CA ASN A 95 -14.42 -12.18 0.29
C ASN A 95 -14.25 -13.62 -0.19
N THR A 96 -13.09 -13.99 -0.72
CA THR A 96 -12.83 -15.38 -1.11
C THR A 96 -12.74 -16.25 0.12
N PRO A 97 -13.51 -17.36 0.20
CA PRO A 97 -13.46 -18.26 1.35
C PRO A 97 -12.04 -18.74 1.63
N GLY A 98 -11.63 -18.67 2.90
CA GLY A 98 -10.29 -19.07 3.34
C GLY A 98 -9.24 -17.95 3.33
N ASN A 99 -9.53 -16.81 2.72
CA ASN A 99 -8.63 -15.68 2.79
C ASN A 99 -8.72 -15.01 4.16
N PRO A 100 -7.58 -14.57 4.72
CA PRO A 100 -7.60 -13.86 6.00
C PRO A 100 -8.26 -12.49 5.85
N PRO A 101 -8.84 -11.94 6.92
CA PRO A 101 -9.35 -10.57 6.89
C PRO A 101 -8.19 -9.58 6.77
N MET A 102 -8.45 -8.41 6.18
CA MET A 102 -7.47 -7.34 6.13
C MET A 102 -7.21 -6.82 7.55
N PRO A 103 -5.93 -6.65 7.93
CA PRO A 103 -5.58 -6.18 9.28
C PRO A 103 -5.72 -4.67 9.45
N PHE A 104 -6.46 -4.00 8.59
CA PHE A 104 -6.69 -2.55 8.63
C PHE A 104 -8.02 -2.21 7.96
N ASP A 105 -8.50 -0.98 8.18
CA ASP A 105 -9.72 -0.48 7.55
C ASP A 105 -9.40 0.08 6.15
N GLY A 106 -9.67 -0.70 5.12
CA GLY A 106 -9.41 -0.30 3.74
C GLY A 106 -10.21 0.92 3.28
N ALA A 107 -11.33 1.25 3.93
CA ALA A 107 -12.14 2.40 3.56
C ALA A 107 -11.44 3.74 3.86
N ARG A 108 -10.47 3.74 4.79
CA ARG A 108 -9.72 4.94 5.15
C ARG A 108 -8.34 5.01 4.48
N MET A 109 -7.96 4.00 3.71
CA MET A 109 -6.74 4.00 2.93
C MET A 109 -6.89 4.99 1.77
N ILE A 110 -5.87 5.82 1.55
CA ILE A 110 -5.79 6.65 0.35
C ILE A 110 -4.73 6.08 -0.59
N PHE A 111 -4.95 6.22 -1.89
CA PHE A 111 -4.02 5.68 -2.88
C PHE A 111 -4.15 6.40 -4.21
N GLY A 112 -3.14 6.26 -5.03
CA GLY A 112 -3.15 6.83 -6.37
C GLY A 112 -1.93 6.37 -7.17
N GLY A 113 -2.00 6.59 -8.48
CA GLY A 113 -0.90 6.31 -9.40
C GLY A 113 -0.17 7.59 -9.77
N PHE A 114 1.16 7.53 -9.81
CA PHE A 114 2.02 8.70 -9.97
C PHE A 114 3.09 8.45 -11.01
N THR A 115 3.31 9.44 -11.87
CA THR A 115 4.39 9.42 -12.84
C THR A 115 5.59 10.18 -12.28
N PRO A 116 6.76 9.53 -12.13
CA PRO A 116 7.97 10.26 -11.73
C PRO A 116 8.30 11.35 -12.75
N VAL A 117 8.53 12.56 -12.27
CA VAL A 117 8.90 13.70 -13.11
C VAL A 117 10.35 14.10 -12.94
N LEU A 118 11.02 13.54 -11.94
CA LEU A 118 12.44 13.76 -11.67
C LEU A 118 12.97 12.57 -10.90
N GLU A 119 14.09 12.01 -11.35
CA GLU A 119 14.80 10.95 -10.65
C GLU A 119 16.27 11.33 -10.59
N ILE A 120 16.81 11.37 -9.38
CA ILE A 120 18.21 11.69 -9.14
C ILE A 120 18.80 10.56 -8.31
N ASN A 121 19.85 9.93 -8.82
CA ASN A 121 20.54 8.83 -8.16
C ASN A 121 21.93 9.26 -7.72
N ALA A 122 22.43 8.66 -6.64
CA ALA A 122 23.80 8.90 -6.18
C ALA A 122 24.81 8.22 -7.12
#